data_633409a717f93a5d79274b79fc6a946f
#
_entry.id   633409a717f93a5d79274b79fc6a946f
#
_cell.length_a   1.000
_cell.length_b   1.000
_cell.length_c   1.000
_cell.angle_alpha   90.00
_cell.angle_beta   90.00
_cell.angle_gamma   90.00
#
_symmetry.space_group_name_H-M   'P 1'
#
loop_
_entity.id
_entity.type
_entity.pdbx_description
1 polymer ?
#
loop_
_entity_poly.entity_id
_entity_poly.type
_entity_poly.pdbx_seq_one_letter_code
_entity_poly.pdbx_strand_id
1 'polypeptide(L)'
;MDIKTLAEQYNDYIIDRRRYYHTCPELSGEEKNTRAHLKEDLEALGITDIHELETCYGLTATIHGGKPGKTVALRADIDALPVKEETGLPFASHNEGKMHACGHDNHMAMLLGTAKILNEVKDELSGDVRLVFQPAEETAVGALQMMKEHALDGVDAIYGVHVWGTYDAPGIAFPAGNLMACCHGFTIEVEGKSAHASAPHEGVDAVMVASSILQSIQQLVSRMNDPLNPLVITVGKVTAGNRWNVLAGHATLEGTVRTFLTGTQVEDALRKVAECTAAAFGAKATLSYQYMTEPVINSDEQLNRIAQTAVTKLYGKESLITPAPLMGSEDFSWFGKDGIPYIYGFVASHNKDWDYMYGNHHEKYDVDETILHRGAAVAAQFAADYLAETAQQ
;
A
#
# COMPACT_ATOMS: atom_id res chain seq x y z
N MET A 1 -21.15 -9.53 22.08
CA MET A 1 -20.41 -10.07 20.90
C MET A 1 -19.18 -10.83 21.36
N ASP A 2 -19.04 -12.09 21.02
CA ASP A 2 -17.82 -12.89 21.27
C ASP A 2 -17.05 -13.08 19.92
N ILE A 3 -16.45 -11.98 19.47
CA ILE A 3 -15.76 -11.91 18.17
C ILE A 3 -14.60 -12.91 18.11
N LYS A 4 -13.89 -13.14 19.22
CA LYS A 4 -12.76 -14.05 19.26
C LYS A 4 -13.20 -15.49 18.98
N THR A 5 -14.23 -15.96 19.68
CA THR A 5 -14.77 -17.31 19.48
C THR A 5 -15.32 -17.49 18.06
N LEU A 6 -15.99 -16.48 17.48
CA LEU A 6 -16.47 -16.54 16.09
C LEU A 6 -15.30 -16.63 15.10
N ALA A 7 -14.23 -15.86 15.30
CA ALA A 7 -13.06 -15.92 14.44
C ALA A 7 -12.36 -17.29 14.48
N GLU A 8 -12.22 -17.86 15.67
CA GLU A 8 -11.68 -19.21 15.85
C GLU A 8 -12.58 -20.26 15.16
N GLN A 9 -13.91 -20.12 15.27
CA GLN A 9 -14.88 -21.00 14.61
C GLN A 9 -14.78 -20.92 13.08
N TYR A 10 -14.49 -19.74 12.52
CA TYR A 10 -14.40 -19.52 11.08
C TYR A 10 -12.98 -19.65 10.51
N ASN A 11 -12.00 -20.10 11.31
CA ASN A 11 -10.62 -20.25 10.89
C ASN A 11 -10.47 -21.07 9.59
N ASP A 12 -11.13 -22.24 9.53
CA ASP A 12 -11.06 -23.10 8.35
C ASP A 12 -11.65 -22.43 7.10
N TYR A 13 -12.72 -21.64 7.23
CA TYR A 13 -13.27 -20.85 6.14
C TYR A 13 -12.28 -19.80 5.65
N ILE A 14 -11.60 -19.08 6.55
CA ILE A 14 -10.64 -18.05 6.22
C ILE A 14 -9.45 -18.67 5.47
N ILE A 15 -8.90 -19.77 5.97
CA ILE A 15 -7.79 -20.49 5.32
C ILE A 15 -8.21 -21.01 3.94
N ASP A 16 -9.43 -21.57 3.81
CA ASP A 16 -9.94 -22.06 2.54
C ASP A 16 -10.05 -20.92 1.51
N ARG A 17 -10.58 -19.76 1.89
CA ARG A 17 -10.65 -18.59 1.00
C ARG A 17 -9.26 -18.09 0.61
N ARG A 18 -8.30 -18.00 1.54
CA ARG A 18 -6.91 -17.63 1.24
C ARG A 18 -6.32 -18.53 0.17
N ARG A 19 -6.42 -19.84 0.36
CA ARG A 19 -5.86 -20.82 -0.58
C ARG A 19 -6.55 -20.77 -1.94
N TYR A 20 -7.86 -20.56 -1.96
CA TYR A 20 -8.62 -20.37 -3.19
C TYR A 20 -8.08 -19.18 -4.00
N TYR A 21 -7.99 -17.98 -3.40
CA TYR A 21 -7.49 -16.79 -4.10
C TYR A 21 -6.02 -16.93 -4.47
N HIS A 22 -5.21 -17.61 -3.67
CA HIS A 22 -3.81 -17.89 -3.99
C HIS A 22 -3.63 -18.71 -5.27
N THR A 23 -4.56 -19.65 -5.56
CA THR A 23 -4.49 -20.49 -6.78
C THR A 23 -4.80 -19.74 -8.07
N CYS A 24 -5.50 -18.61 -8.02
CA CYS A 24 -5.99 -17.90 -9.20
C CYS A 24 -5.66 -16.39 -9.20
N PRO A 25 -4.38 -16.00 -9.01
CA PRO A 25 -3.97 -14.61 -8.94
C PRO A 25 -4.17 -13.88 -10.27
N GLU A 26 -4.68 -12.65 -10.20
CA GLU A 26 -4.81 -11.74 -11.34
C GLU A 26 -3.98 -10.47 -11.10
N LEU A 27 -3.34 -9.94 -12.14
CA LEU A 27 -2.50 -8.75 -12.03
C LEU A 27 -3.34 -7.48 -11.87
N SER A 28 -2.69 -6.40 -11.40
CA SER A 28 -3.28 -5.06 -11.33
C SER A 28 -3.98 -4.68 -12.64
N GLY A 29 -5.28 -4.35 -12.57
CA GLY A 29 -6.12 -4.02 -13.72
C GLY A 29 -6.65 -5.23 -14.50
N GLU A 30 -6.42 -6.46 -14.04
CA GLU A 30 -6.93 -7.70 -14.63
C GLU A 30 -7.86 -8.50 -13.68
N GLU A 31 -8.21 -7.99 -12.51
CA GLU A 31 -8.84 -8.67 -11.37
C GLU A 31 -10.33 -9.00 -11.59
N LYS A 32 -10.71 -9.25 -12.83
CA LYS A 32 -12.10 -9.49 -13.23
C LYS A 32 -12.72 -10.72 -12.55
N ASN A 33 -12.01 -11.83 -12.54
CA ASN A 33 -12.52 -13.07 -11.96
C ASN A 33 -12.42 -13.00 -10.43
N THR A 34 -11.37 -12.40 -9.90
CA THR A 34 -11.21 -12.15 -8.46
C THR A 34 -12.41 -11.37 -7.92
N ARG A 35 -12.80 -10.25 -8.57
CA ARG A 35 -14.00 -9.49 -8.22
C ARG A 35 -15.28 -10.32 -8.29
N ALA A 36 -15.45 -11.13 -9.34
CA ALA A 36 -16.64 -11.95 -9.50
C ALA A 36 -16.77 -12.98 -8.36
N HIS A 37 -15.68 -13.65 -8.00
CA HIS A 37 -15.67 -14.60 -6.88
C HIS A 37 -15.86 -13.94 -5.52
N LEU A 38 -15.29 -12.76 -5.30
CA LEU A 38 -15.55 -11.98 -4.07
C LEU A 38 -17.03 -11.65 -3.92
N LYS A 39 -17.70 -11.27 -5.02
CA LYS A 39 -19.14 -11.05 -5.03
C LYS A 39 -19.91 -12.32 -4.67
N GLU A 40 -19.57 -13.45 -5.29
CA GLU A 40 -20.20 -14.74 -4.98
C GLU A 40 -20.01 -15.14 -3.51
N ASP A 41 -18.79 -14.95 -2.95
CA ASP A 41 -18.52 -15.21 -1.55
C ASP A 41 -19.35 -14.32 -0.60
N LEU A 42 -19.49 -13.02 -0.91
CA LEU A 42 -20.31 -12.09 -0.13
C LEU A 42 -21.79 -12.45 -0.21
N GLU A 43 -22.30 -12.78 -1.40
CA GLU A 43 -23.69 -13.24 -1.60
C GLU A 43 -23.96 -14.55 -0.81
N ALA A 44 -23.00 -15.49 -0.79
CA ALA A 44 -23.09 -16.72 -0.01
C ALA A 44 -23.11 -16.46 1.52
N LEU A 45 -22.53 -15.36 1.98
CA LEU A 45 -22.61 -14.89 3.36
C LEU A 45 -23.94 -14.16 3.65
N GLY A 46 -24.80 -13.95 2.66
CA GLY A 46 -26.05 -13.19 2.80
C GLY A 46 -25.86 -11.67 2.80
N ILE A 47 -24.73 -11.17 2.35
CA ILE A 47 -24.45 -9.74 2.16
C ILE A 47 -24.85 -9.41 0.72
N THR A 48 -25.86 -8.57 0.55
CA THR A 48 -26.49 -8.30 -0.76
C THR A 48 -26.41 -6.85 -1.22
N ASP A 49 -26.05 -5.93 -0.33
CA ASP A 49 -25.75 -4.53 -0.70
C ASP A 49 -24.33 -4.45 -1.24
N ILE A 50 -24.17 -4.82 -2.53
CA ILE A 50 -22.87 -4.96 -3.21
C ILE A 50 -22.85 -4.04 -4.43
N HIS A 51 -21.78 -3.28 -4.57
CA HIS A 51 -21.54 -2.37 -5.69
C HIS A 51 -20.23 -2.71 -6.40
N GLU A 52 -20.35 -3.12 -7.67
CA GLU A 52 -19.22 -3.28 -8.58
C GLU A 52 -18.91 -1.93 -9.22
N LEU A 53 -17.64 -1.51 -9.18
CA LEU A 53 -17.21 -0.26 -9.81
C LEU A 53 -17.12 -0.44 -11.34
N GLU A 54 -17.36 0.66 -12.08
CA GLU A 54 -17.50 0.63 -13.53
C GLU A 54 -16.14 0.73 -14.25
N THR A 55 -15.23 1.56 -13.74
CA THR A 55 -13.95 1.89 -14.42
C THR A 55 -12.75 1.07 -13.91
N CYS A 56 -12.95 0.31 -12.84
CA CYS A 56 -11.95 -0.60 -12.29
C CYS A 56 -12.61 -1.88 -11.77
N TYR A 57 -11.81 -2.88 -11.39
CA TYR A 57 -12.34 -4.11 -10.80
C TYR A 57 -12.55 -4.03 -9.28
N GLY A 58 -12.74 -2.82 -8.77
CA GLY A 58 -13.11 -2.59 -7.37
C GLY A 58 -14.52 -3.08 -7.04
N LEU A 59 -14.70 -3.46 -5.78
CA LEU A 59 -15.98 -3.92 -5.23
C LEU A 59 -16.16 -3.31 -3.84
N THR A 60 -17.36 -2.81 -3.55
CA THR A 60 -17.76 -2.48 -2.18
C THR A 60 -19.00 -3.25 -1.77
N ALA A 61 -19.11 -3.54 -0.47
CA ALA A 61 -20.33 -4.13 0.08
C ALA A 61 -20.62 -3.53 1.46
N THR A 62 -21.91 -3.42 1.82
CA THR A 62 -22.30 -2.83 3.10
C THR A 62 -23.01 -3.84 3.98
N ILE A 63 -22.55 -3.98 5.22
CA ILE A 63 -23.24 -4.67 6.30
C ILE A 63 -23.98 -3.61 7.10
N HIS A 64 -25.31 -3.61 7.03
CA HIS A 64 -26.14 -2.69 7.79
C HIS A 64 -26.30 -3.16 9.22
N GLY A 65 -25.94 -2.31 10.17
CA GLY A 65 -26.14 -2.59 11.58
C GLY A 65 -27.57 -2.46 12.05
N GLY A 66 -27.89 -3.06 13.20
CA GLY A 66 -29.24 -3.07 13.77
C GLY A 66 -29.67 -1.72 14.34
N LYS A 67 -28.78 -0.74 14.47
CA LYS A 67 -29.04 0.60 15.01
C LYS A 67 -28.39 1.66 14.12
N PRO A 68 -29.00 2.86 14.02
CA PRO A 68 -28.39 3.95 13.27
C PRO A 68 -27.05 4.38 13.90
N GLY A 69 -26.12 4.84 13.09
CA GLY A 69 -24.80 5.31 13.52
C GLY A 69 -23.94 5.74 12.34
N LYS A 70 -22.64 5.78 12.56
CA LYS A 70 -21.62 6.08 11.56
C LYS A 70 -21.34 4.89 10.63
N THR A 71 -20.60 5.15 9.57
CA THR A 71 -20.11 4.10 8.67
C THR A 71 -18.59 3.99 8.77
N VAL A 72 -18.10 2.80 9.07
CA VAL A 72 -16.67 2.49 9.06
C VAL A 72 -16.34 1.57 7.88
N ALA A 73 -15.28 1.90 7.13
CA ALA A 73 -14.80 1.06 6.05
C ALA A 73 -13.66 0.16 6.50
N LEU A 74 -13.64 -1.07 5.97
CA LEU A 74 -12.56 -2.04 6.13
C LEU A 74 -12.06 -2.42 4.74
N ARG A 75 -10.74 -2.32 4.48
CA ARG A 75 -10.14 -2.49 3.15
C ARG A 75 -9.28 -3.74 3.06
N ALA A 76 -9.39 -4.42 1.93
CA ALA A 76 -8.40 -5.37 1.41
C ALA A 76 -8.08 -5.04 -0.05
N ASP A 77 -6.82 -5.10 -0.42
CA ASP A 77 -6.37 -5.13 -1.81
C ASP A 77 -6.59 -6.52 -2.42
N ILE A 78 -6.65 -6.62 -3.77
CA ILE A 78 -7.04 -7.87 -4.43
C ILE A 78 -6.13 -8.29 -5.60
N ASP A 79 -5.18 -7.46 -6.01
CA ASP A 79 -4.30 -7.71 -7.14
C ASP A 79 -3.08 -8.57 -6.76
N ALA A 80 -2.41 -9.10 -7.76
CA ALA A 80 -1.23 -9.94 -7.65
C ALA A 80 -0.07 -9.41 -8.49
N LEU A 81 1.09 -10.03 -8.34
CA LEU A 81 2.34 -9.64 -8.98
C LEU A 81 2.74 -10.57 -10.14
N PRO A 82 3.48 -10.05 -11.16
CA PRO A 82 4.06 -10.86 -12.24
C PRO A 82 5.31 -11.62 -11.75
N VAL A 83 5.12 -12.46 -10.73
CA VAL A 83 6.16 -13.31 -10.12
C VAL A 83 5.87 -14.76 -10.42
N LYS A 84 6.88 -15.51 -10.89
CA LYS A 84 6.77 -16.97 -11.04
C LYS A 84 6.92 -17.61 -9.67
N GLU A 85 5.87 -18.25 -9.20
CA GLU A 85 5.87 -18.88 -7.89
C GLU A 85 6.79 -20.11 -7.83
N GLU A 86 7.59 -20.20 -6.75
CA GLU A 86 8.50 -21.31 -6.44
C GLU A 86 8.32 -21.82 -4.99
N THR A 87 7.15 -21.62 -4.40
CA THR A 87 6.85 -22.07 -3.01
C THR A 87 6.76 -23.58 -2.88
N GLY A 88 6.24 -24.27 -3.91
CA GLY A 88 5.95 -25.71 -3.86
C GLY A 88 4.73 -26.07 -3.01
N LEU A 89 3.90 -25.10 -2.65
CA LEU A 89 2.67 -25.30 -1.88
C LEU A 89 1.65 -26.12 -2.67
N PRO A 90 0.81 -26.94 -2.01
CA PRO A 90 -0.23 -27.72 -2.70
C PRO A 90 -1.33 -26.86 -3.33
N PHE A 91 -1.40 -25.59 -2.98
CA PHE A 91 -2.31 -24.58 -3.52
C PHE A 91 -1.56 -23.45 -4.23
N ALA A 92 -0.36 -23.73 -4.76
CA ALA A 92 0.40 -22.78 -5.57
C ALA A 92 -0.42 -22.26 -6.75
N SER A 93 -0.06 -21.09 -7.27
CA SER A 93 -0.73 -20.45 -8.40
C SER A 93 -0.89 -21.38 -9.61
N HIS A 94 -2.09 -21.40 -10.15
CA HIS A 94 -2.39 -22.07 -11.44
C HIS A 94 -2.16 -21.14 -12.63
N ASN A 95 -1.92 -19.85 -12.41
CA ASN A 95 -1.68 -18.84 -13.43
C ASN A 95 -0.17 -18.63 -13.60
N GLU A 96 0.43 -19.27 -14.61
CA GLU A 96 1.88 -19.21 -14.83
C GLU A 96 2.41 -17.77 -14.87
N GLY A 97 3.46 -17.52 -14.09
CA GLY A 97 4.11 -16.21 -13.99
C GLY A 97 3.36 -15.17 -13.16
N LYS A 98 2.29 -15.56 -12.44
CA LYS A 98 1.55 -14.69 -11.53
C LYS A 98 1.49 -15.32 -10.14
N MET A 99 1.63 -14.51 -9.11
CA MET A 99 1.60 -14.96 -7.70
C MET A 99 1.10 -13.83 -6.79
N HIS A 100 0.32 -14.18 -5.76
CA HIS A 100 0.07 -13.28 -4.63
C HIS A 100 1.31 -13.16 -3.73
N ALA A 101 2.43 -12.65 -4.29
CA ALA A 101 3.70 -12.54 -3.59
C ALA A 101 3.73 -11.36 -2.59
N CYS A 102 2.72 -10.49 -2.59
CA CYS A 102 2.53 -9.46 -1.57
C CYS A 102 1.58 -9.88 -0.45
N GLY A 103 0.80 -10.94 -0.66
CA GLY A 103 -0.08 -11.49 0.37
C GLY A 103 -1.53 -10.97 0.33
N HIS A 104 -1.97 -10.37 -0.78
CA HIS A 104 -3.31 -9.82 -0.92
C HIS A 104 -4.41 -10.91 -0.87
N ASP A 105 -4.10 -12.15 -1.20
CA ASP A 105 -4.95 -13.33 -0.95
C ASP A 105 -5.31 -13.48 0.54
N ASN A 106 -4.37 -13.17 1.43
CA ASN A 106 -4.60 -13.17 2.89
C ASN A 106 -5.49 -12.00 3.31
N HIS A 107 -5.31 -10.82 2.70
CA HIS A 107 -6.13 -9.65 2.99
C HIS A 107 -7.59 -9.89 2.60
N MET A 108 -7.83 -10.43 1.38
CA MET A 108 -9.16 -10.83 0.94
C MET A 108 -9.79 -11.84 1.90
N ALA A 109 -9.06 -12.88 2.27
CA ALA A 109 -9.55 -13.93 3.16
C ALA A 109 -9.86 -13.39 4.57
N MET A 110 -9.00 -12.54 5.12
CA MET A 110 -9.24 -11.88 6.41
C MET A 110 -10.48 -10.98 6.35
N LEU A 111 -10.67 -10.21 5.28
CA LEU A 111 -11.82 -9.33 5.13
C LEU A 111 -13.12 -10.12 4.95
N LEU A 112 -13.12 -11.24 4.20
CA LEU A 112 -14.26 -12.15 4.11
C LEU A 112 -14.58 -12.81 5.45
N GLY A 113 -13.55 -13.21 6.21
CA GLY A 113 -13.72 -13.72 7.58
C GLY A 113 -14.33 -12.66 8.50
N THR A 114 -13.83 -11.41 8.40
CA THR A 114 -14.38 -10.25 9.11
C THR A 114 -15.84 -10.02 8.75
N ALA A 115 -16.17 -10.05 7.46
CA ALA A 115 -17.53 -9.90 6.96
C ALA A 115 -18.48 -10.96 7.53
N LYS A 116 -18.02 -12.22 7.57
CA LYS A 116 -18.78 -13.32 8.15
C LYS A 116 -19.07 -13.12 9.64
N ILE A 117 -18.05 -12.71 10.43
CA ILE A 117 -18.17 -12.40 11.85
C ILE A 117 -19.16 -11.25 12.06
N LEU A 118 -18.96 -10.12 11.35
CA LEU A 118 -19.78 -8.92 11.53
C LEU A 118 -21.22 -9.14 11.09
N ASN A 119 -21.48 -9.88 10.01
CA ASN A 119 -22.83 -10.18 9.55
C ASN A 119 -23.62 -11.03 10.55
N GLU A 120 -22.93 -11.90 11.33
CA GLU A 120 -23.59 -12.68 12.39
C GLU A 120 -23.99 -11.83 13.59
N VAL A 121 -23.24 -10.78 13.89
CA VAL A 121 -23.48 -9.89 15.03
C VAL A 121 -24.07 -8.53 14.64
N LYS A 122 -24.48 -8.34 13.38
CA LYS A 122 -24.90 -7.04 12.84
C LYS A 122 -26.02 -6.36 13.62
N ASP A 123 -26.95 -7.12 14.17
CA ASP A 123 -28.07 -6.58 14.96
C ASP A 123 -27.59 -5.85 16.24
N GLU A 124 -26.37 -6.13 16.71
CA GLU A 124 -25.77 -5.46 17.85
C GLU A 124 -24.99 -4.19 17.45
N LEU A 125 -24.65 -3.99 16.16
CA LEU A 125 -23.87 -2.86 15.66
C LEU A 125 -24.70 -1.56 15.64
N SER A 126 -24.05 -0.45 15.99
CA SER A 126 -24.63 0.91 15.94
C SER A 126 -24.02 1.70 14.78
N GLY A 127 -24.46 1.42 13.56
CA GLY A 127 -23.94 1.96 12.31
C GLY A 127 -23.57 0.88 11.33
N ASP A 128 -23.04 1.26 10.19
CA ASP A 128 -22.77 0.37 9.05
C ASP A 128 -21.29 0.06 8.91
N VAL A 129 -20.98 -1.11 8.31
CA VAL A 129 -19.63 -1.48 7.92
C VAL A 129 -19.53 -1.60 6.42
N ARG A 130 -18.71 -0.75 5.78
CA ARG A 130 -18.39 -0.81 4.37
C ARG A 130 -17.16 -1.69 4.15
N LEU A 131 -17.33 -2.79 3.43
CA LEU A 131 -16.23 -3.63 2.96
C LEU A 131 -15.72 -3.04 1.64
N VAL A 132 -14.40 -2.90 1.51
CA VAL A 132 -13.75 -2.28 0.35
C VAL A 132 -12.72 -3.27 -0.18
N PHE A 133 -12.99 -3.85 -1.36
CA PHE A 133 -12.05 -4.71 -2.08
C PHE A 133 -11.42 -3.89 -3.19
N GLN A 134 -10.16 -3.52 -3.01
CA GLN A 134 -9.44 -2.57 -3.83
C GLN A 134 -8.55 -3.27 -4.85
N PRO A 135 -8.70 -2.99 -6.17
CA PRO A 135 -7.78 -3.48 -7.21
C PRO A 135 -6.52 -2.62 -7.29
N ALA A 136 -5.54 -3.08 -8.07
CA ALA A 136 -4.42 -2.29 -8.59
C ALA A 136 -3.61 -1.50 -7.53
N GLU A 137 -3.38 -2.08 -6.35
CA GLU A 137 -2.52 -1.51 -5.31
C GLU A 137 -1.07 -1.43 -5.81
N GLU A 138 -0.55 -2.51 -6.40
CA GLU A 138 0.84 -2.66 -6.83
C GLU A 138 1.26 -1.69 -7.97
N THR A 139 0.28 -1.04 -8.58
CA THR A 139 0.50 0.03 -9.56
C THR A 139 0.17 1.42 -9.01
N ALA A 140 -0.22 1.50 -7.73
CA ALA A 140 -0.52 2.73 -7.01
C ALA A 140 -1.66 3.57 -7.64
N VAL A 141 -2.64 2.92 -8.26
CA VAL A 141 -3.77 3.61 -8.93
C VAL A 141 -5.14 3.20 -8.41
N GLY A 142 -5.24 2.05 -7.73
CA GLY A 142 -6.51 1.45 -7.36
C GLY A 142 -7.32 2.28 -6.39
N ALA A 143 -6.71 2.77 -5.32
CA ALA A 143 -7.39 3.63 -4.35
C ALA A 143 -7.94 4.91 -5.01
N LEU A 144 -7.14 5.57 -5.88
CA LEU A 144 -7.59 6.76 -6.63
C LEU A 144 -8.73 6.46 -7.61
N GLN A 145 -8.73 5.28 -8.24
CA GLN A 145 -9.84 4.86 -9.12
C GLN A 145 -11.12 4.67 -8.32
N MET A 146 -11.04 3.98 -7.18
CA MET A 146 -12.19 3.77 -6.29
C MET A 146 -12.74 5.10 -5.75
N MET A 147 -11.88 6.04 -5.34
CA MET A 147 -12.31 7.35 -4.87
C MET A 147 -13.03 8.16 -5.97
N LYS A 148 -12.55 8.09 -7.22
CA LYS A 148 -13.21 8.76 -8.36
C LYS A 148 -14.62 8.22 -8.64
N GLU A 149 -14.89 6.98 -8.27
CA GLU A 149 -16.22 6.36 -8.37
C GLU A 149 -17.01 6.42 -7.06
N HIS A 150 -16.60 7.28 -6.12
CA HIS A 150 -17.33 7.54 -4.88
C HIS A 150 -17.49 6.30 -3.97
N ALA A 151 -16.56 5.35 -4.02
CA ALA A 151 -16.64 4.10 -3.26
C ALA A 151 -16.68 4.31 -1.73
N LEU A 152 -16.17 5.45 -1.25
CA LEU A 152 -16.14 5.83 0.16
C LEU A 152 -17.12 6.94 0.54
N ASP A 153 -18.09 7.28 -0.32
CA ASP A 153 -19.10 8.26 0.04
C ASP A 153 -19.89 7.82 1.28
N GLY A 154 -19.97 8.73 2.25
CA GLY A 154 -20.64 8.47 3.53
C GLY A 154 -19.83 7.65 4.54
N VAL A 155 -18.55 7.35 4.26
CA VAL A 155 -17.65 6.69 5.20
C VAL A 155 -17.06 7.71 6.16
N ASP A 156 -17.10 7.43 7.46
CA ASP A 156 -16.58 8.29 8.53
C ASP A 156 -15.14 7.97 8.94
N ALA A 157 -14.70 6.73 8.73
CA ALA A 157 -13.33 6.28 8.98
C ALA A 157 -13.01 5.03 8.17
N ILE A 158 -11.73 4.79 7.86
CA ILE A 158 -11.29 3.59 7.14
C ILE A 158 -10.12 2.90 7.84
N TYR A 159 -10.16 1.58 7.84
CA TYR A 159 -9.17 0.67 8.41
C TYR A 159 -8.56 -0.19 7.31
N GLY A 160 -7.25 -0.39 7.35
CA GLY A 160 -6.54 -1.34 6.52
C GLY A 160 -5.41 -2.04 7.29
N VAL A 161 -5.02 -3.21 6.80
CA VAL A 161 -3.84 -3.94 7.30
C VAL A 161 -3.10 -4.58 6.15
N HIS A 162 -1.80 -4.82 6.36
CA HIS A 162 -0.97 -5.60 5.46
C HIS A 162 -0.32 -6.77 6.21
N VAL A 163 -0.30 -7.97 5.62
CA VAL A 163 0.49 -9.09 6.14
C VAL A 163 1.97 -8.84 5.83
N TRP A 164 2.86 -9.05 6.81
CA TRP A 164 4.26 -8.72 6.64
C TRP A 164 5.17 -9.90 6.92
N GLY A 165 5.79 -10.44 5.85
CA GLY A 165 6.54 -11.69 5.86
C GLY A 165 7.87 -11.67 6.61
N THR A 166 8.30 -10.52 7.13
CA THR A 166 9.53 -10.42 7.94
C THR A 166 9.26 -10.09 9.41
N TYR A 167 7.97 -10.08 9.82
CA TYR A 167 7.59 -9.94 11.22
C TYR A 167 7.07 -11.26 11.76
N ASP A 168 7.56 -11.64 12.95
CA ASP A 168 7.21 -12.91 13.57
C ASP A 168 5.76 -12.95 14.06
N ALA A 169 5.01 -13.95 13.59
CA ALA A 169 3.67 -14.25 14.07
C ALA A 169 3.71 -14.67 15.56
N PRO A 170 2.67 -14.35 16.33
CA PRO A 170 1.38 -13.80 15.94
C PRO A 170 1.22 -12.28 16.20
N GLY A 171 2.24 -11.47 15.99
CA GLY A 171 2.22 -10.02 16.25
C GLY A 171 1.26 -9.25 15.35
N ILE A 172 0.62 -8.21 15.88
CA ILE A 172 -0.19 -7.24 15.13
C ILE A 172 0.24 -5.83 15.54
N ALA A 173 0.35 -4.91 14.57
CA ALA A 173 0.90 -3.58 14.79
C ALA A 173 -0.03 -2.46 14.31
N PHE A 174 -0.23 -1.46 15.16
CA PHE A 174 -0.83 -0.17 14.81
C PHE A 174 -0.01 0.95 15.47
N PRO A 175 1.23 1.20 15.01
CA PRO A 175 2.04 2.27 15.58
C PRO A 175 1.45 3.63 15.24
N ALA A 176 1.53 4.59 16.16
CA ALA A 176 1.18 5.98 15.90
C ALA A 176 2.26 6.68 15.08
N GLY A 177 1.89 7.62 14.23
CA GLY A 177 2.80 8.39 13.39
C GLY A 177 3.16 7.68 12.10
N ASN A 178 4.39 7.89 11.62
CA ASN A 178 4.89 7.37 10.36
C ASN A 178 4.86 5.84 10.30
N LEU A 179 4.28 5.28 9.23
CA LEU A 179 4.21 3.83 9.03
C LEU A 179 4.89 3.40 7.73
N MET A 180 4.44 3.92 6.57
CA MET A 180 5.02 3.63 5.25
C MET A 180 5.29 4.94 4.51
N ALA A 181 6.44 5.02 3.82
CA ALA A 181 6.82 6.21 3.07
C ALA A 181 5.99 6.39 1.80
N CYS A 182 5.99 7.60 1.25
CA CYS A 182 5.45 7.83 -0.09
C CYS A 182 6.29 7.14 -1.18
N CYS A 183 5.68 6.95 -2.34
CA CYS A 183 6.37 6.64 -3.60
C CYS A 183 6.15 7.77 -4.60
N HIS A 184 7.23 8.48 -4.95
CA HIS A 184 7.16 9.43 -6.06
C HIS A 184 8.18 9.06 -7.11
N GLY A 185 7.83 9.29 -8.38
CA GLY A 185 8.72 9.17 -9.52
C GLY A 185 9.19 10.55 -9.99
N PHE A 186 10.36 10.63 -10.60
CA PHE A 186 10.79 11.84 -11.29
C PHE A 186 11.62 11.55 -12.53
N THR A 187 11.55 12.50 -13.49
CA THR A 187 12.40 12.54 -14.66
C THR A 187 13.00 13.94 -14.78
N ILE A 188 14.32 14.02 -14.95
CA ILE A 188 15.03 15.27 -15.24
C ILE A 188 15.56 15.19 -16.66
N GLU A 189 15.06 16.03 -17.52
CA GLU A 189 15.55 16.22 -18.88
C GLU A 189 16.60 17.33 -18.89
N VAL A 190 17.78 17.06 -19.48
CA VAL A 190 18.89 18.01 -19.60
C VAL A 190 19.09 18.36 -21.08
N GLU A 191 18.92 19.61 -21.42
CA GLU A 191 19.17 20.18 -22.75
C GLU A 191 20.49 20.89 -22.75
N GLY A 192 21.46 20.35 -23.44
CA GLY A 192 22.77 20.95 -23.75
C GLY A 192 22.87 21.38 -25.24
N LYS A 193 24.07 21.28 -25.79
CA LYS A 193 24.35 21.59 -27.21
C LYS A 193 25.39 20.60 -27.73
N SER A 194 25.02 19.86 -28.78
CA SER A 194 25.95 18.93 -29.44
C SER A 194 27.07 19.66 -30.15
N ALA A 195 28.28 19.06 -30.15
CA ALA A 195 29.44 19.51 -30.88
C ALA A 195 30.36 18.34 -31.22
N HIS A 196 31.42 18.57 -31.99
CA HIS A 196 32.49 17.58 -32.18
C HIS A 196 33.23 17.34 -30.85
N ALA A 197 33.46 16.10 -30.45
CA ALA A 197 34.07 15.80 -29.17
C ALA A 197 35.46 16.41 -28.96
N SER A 198 36.20 16.70 -30.04
CA SER A 198 37.48 17.41 -29.98
C SER A 198 37.38 18.91 -29.79
N ALA A 199 36.18 19.51 -29.95
CA ALA A 199 35.92 20.92 -29.80
C ALA A 199 34.76 21.18 -28.79
N PRO A 200 34.92 20.72 -27.50
CA PRO A 200 33.84 20.79 -26.50
C PRO A 200 33.41 22.23 -26.16
N HIS A 201 34.28 23.21 -26.39
CA HIS A 201 33.99 24.63 -26.18
C HIS A 201 32.92 25.20 -27.14
N GLU A 202 32.60 24.50 -28.22
CA GLU A 202 31.56 24.90 -29.19
C GLU A 202 30.16 24.38 -28.80
N GLY A 203 30.08 23.52 -27.79
CA GLY A 203 28.86 22.87 -27.28
C GLY A 203 28.62 23.08 -25.79
N VAL A 204 27.61 22.37 -25.29
CA VAL A 204 27.31 22.23 -23.87
C VAL A 204 27.07 20.74 -23.59
N ASP A 205 27.96 20.14 -22.83
CA ASP A 205 27.97 18.68 -22.61
C ASP A 205 26.90 18.21 -21.62
N ALA A 206 25.81 17.66 -22.14
CA ALA A 206 24.73 17.16 -21.33
C ALA A 206 25.11 15.97 -20.41
N VAL A 207 26.15 15.18 -20.76
CA VAL A 207 26.68 14.12 -19.89
C VAL A 207 27.29 14.71 -18.63
N MET A 208 28.11 15.74 -18.78
CA MET A 208 28.78 16.41 -17.66
C MET A 208 27.79 17.17 -16.78
N VAL A 209 26.79 17.80 -17.39
CA VAL A 209 25.72 18.49 -16.65
C VAL A 209 24.87 17.49 -15.88
N ALA A 210 24.43 16.40 -16.49
CA ALA A 210 23.69 15.32 -15.81
C ALA A 210 24.48 14.70 -14.64
N SER A 211 25.78 14.46 -14.83
CA SER A 211 26.67 13.99 -13.76
C SER A 211 26.73 14.99 -12.59
N SER A 212 26.80 16.29 -12.88
CA SER A 212 26.80 17.33 -11.85
C SER A 212 25.48 17.43 -11.11
N ILE A 213 24.34 17.30 -11.82
CA ILE A 213 23.01 17.22 -11.21
C ILE A 213 22.92 15.99 -10.30
N LEU A 214 23.34 14.81 -10.77
CA LEU A 214 23.34 13.56 -10.00
C LEU A 214 24.07 13.70 -8.66
N GLN A 215 25.23 14.36 -8.66
CA GLN A 215 26.00 14.63 -7.43
C GLN A 215 25.30 15.67 -6.55
N SER A 216 24.74 16.72 -7.14
CA SER A 216 24.09 17.83 -6.41
C SER A 216 22.82 17.40 -5.69
N ILE A 217 22.01 16.53 -6.29
CA ILE A 217 20.81 16.02 -5.62
C ILE A 217 21.11 15.21 -4.36
N GLN A 218 22.28 14.60 -4.22
CA GLN A 218 22.65 13.90 -2.98
C GLN A 218 22.79 14.85 -1.79
N GLN A 219 23.03 16.14 -2.03
CA GLN A 219 23.07 17.14 -0.98
C GLN A 219 21.68 17.44 -0.39
N LEU A 220 20.60 17.20 -1.15
CA LEU A 220 19.24 17.31 -0.62
C LEU A 220 19.07 16.37 0.57
N VAL A 221 19.51 15.11 0.44
CA VAL A 221 19.43 14.11 1.50
C VAL A 221 20.40 14.42 2.63
N SER A 222 21.66 14.75 2.30
CA SER A 222 22.74 14.75 3.29
C SER A 222 23.00 16.10 3.97
N ARG A 223 22.52 17.23 3.38
CA ARG A 223 22.82 18.59 3.86
C ARG A 223 21.64 19.54 3.96
N MET A 224 20.55 19.28 3.22
CA MET A 224 19.39 20.18 3.18
C MET A 224 18.19 19.59 3.90
N ASN A 225 18.08 18.28 3.99
CA ASN A 225 17.06 17.59 4.77
C ASN A 225 17.41 17.57 6.26
N ASP A 226 16.41 17.73 7.12
CA ASP A 226 16.56 17.45 8.55
C ASP A 226 16.91 15.97 8.75
N PRO A 227 18.01 15.61 9.41
CA PRO A 227 18.40 14.22 9.61
C PRO A 227 17.38 13.36 10.36
N LEU A 228 16.43 13.96 11.04
CA LEU A 228 15.30 13.26 11.70
C LEU A 228 14.16 12.91 10.72
N ASN A 229 14.17 13.47 9.51
CA ASN A 229 13.20 13.15 8.47
C ASN A 229 13.78 12.14 7.50
N PRO A 230 13.32 10.88 7.47
CA PRO A 230 13.77 9.93 6.47
C PRO A 230 13.50 10.43 5.05
N LEU A 231 14.54 10.45 4.22
CA LEU A 231 14.48 10.84 2.82
C LEU A 231 15.42 9.98 1.99
N VAL A 232 14.88 9.31 0.98
CA VAL A 232 15.66 8.58 -0.03
C VAL A 232 15.39 9.19 -1.39
N ILE A 233 16.45 9.56 -2.12
CA ILE A 233 16.37 9.99 -3.52
C ILE A 233 17.34 9.11 -4.31
N THR A 234 16.79 8.31 -5.23
CA THR A 234 17.60 7.39 -6.05
C THR A 234 17.37 7.71 -7.51
N VAL A 235 18.47 7.95 -8.26
CA VAL A 235 18.46 7.93 -9.72
C VAL A 235 18.79 6.50 -10.16
N GLY A 236 17.79 5.80 -10.70
CA GLY A 236 17.92 4.41 -11.11
C GLY A 236 18.37 4.24 -12.56
N LYS A 237 18.17 5.29 -13.41
CA LYS A 237 18.52 5.22 -14.82
C LYS A 237 19.04 6.58 -15.32
N VAL A 238 20.11 6.54 -16.11
CA VAL A 238 20.68 7.70 -16.82
C VAL A 238 20.88 7.31 -18.27
N THR A 239 20.38 8.16 -19.18
CA THR A 239 20.53 7.98 -20.63
C THR A 239 21.10 9.27 -21.21
N ALA A 240 22.22 9.19 -21.96
CA ALA A 240 22.85 10.38 -22.54
C ALA A 240 23.66 10.06 -23.79
N GLY A 241 23.64 10.99 -24.77
CA GLY A 241 24.44 10.92 -25.99
C GLY A 241 24.09 9.77 -26.92
N ASN A 242 24.65 9.82 -28.15
CA ASN A 242 24.38 8.80 -29.18
C ASN A 242 25.65 8.13 -29.69
N ARG A 243 26.81 8.79 -29.58
CA ARG A 243 28.07 8.30 -30.13
C ARG A 243 29.27 8.86 -29.35
N TRP A 244 30.29 8.04 -29.16
CA TRP A 244 31.47 8.36 -28.34
C TRP A 244 32.27 9.60 -28.81
N ASN A 245 32.19 9.99 -30.09
CA ASN A 245 32.93 11.13 -30.65
C ASN A 245 32.03 12.34 -30.94
N VAL A 246 30.83 12.38 -30.34
CA VAL A 246 29.90 13.51 -30.42
C VAL A 246 29.57 13.98 -29.02
N LEU A 247 29.75 15.25 -28.73
CA LEU A 247 29.34 15.85 -27.46
C LEU A 247 27.82 15.71 -27.31
N ALA A 248 27.36 15.13 -26.19
CA ALA A 248 25.96 14.91 -25.98
C ALA A 248 25.16 16.21 -25.82
N GLY A 249 24.16 16.42 -26.64
CA GLY A 249 23.27 17.57 -26.53
C GLY A 249 22.06 17.33 -25.64
N HIS A 250 21.85 16.08 -25.18
CA HIS A 250 20.73 15.71 -24.35
C HIS A 250 21.08 14.61 -23.37
N ALA A 251 20.50 14.65 -22.16
CA ALA A 251 20.56 13.58 -21.18
C ALA A 251 19.26 13.53 -20.38
N THR A 252 18.92 12.32 -19.91
CA THR A 252 17.74 12.06 -19.06
C THR A 252 18.19 11.30 -17.80
N LEU A 253 17.70 11.75 -16.64
CA LEU A 253 17.82 11.04 -15.36
C LEU A 253 16.43 10.66 -14.88
N GLU A 254 16.22 9.38 -14.58
CA GLU A 254 14.95 8.85 -14.07
C GLU A 254 15.17 8.27 -12.68
N GLY A 255 14.29 8.61 -11.73
CA GLY A 255 14.52 8.25 -10.34
C GLY A 255 13.24 8.19 -9.50
N THR A 256 13.44 7.88 -8.23
CA THR A 256 12.38 7.74 -7.23
C THR A 256 12.71 8.49 -5.94
N VAL A 257 11.66 8.93 -5.25
CA VAL A 257 11.71 9.54 -3.92
C VAL A 257 10.89 8.71 -2.95
N ARG A 258 11.44 8.51 -1.74
CA ARG A 258 10.74 7.95 -0.60
C ARG A 258 10.91 8.88 0.61
N THR A 259 9.81 9.28 1.24
CA THR A 259 9.82 10.17 2.41
C THR A 259 8.50 10.11 3.16
N PHE A 260 8.47 10.65 4.37
CA PHE A 260 7.24 10.90 5.13
C PHE A 260 6.82 12.38 5.08
N LEU A 261 7.59 13.21 4.37
CA LEU A 261 7.21 14.61 4.15
C LEU A 261 6.05 14.67 3.14
N THR A 262 5.05 15.44 3.48
CA THR A 262 3.90 15.73 2.61
C THR A 262 4.09 17.04 1.87
N GLY A 263 3.37 17.22 0.75
CA GLY A 263 3.42 18.44 -0.06
C GLY A 263 4.61 18.49 -1.01
N THR A 264 4.92 19.69 -1.53
CA THR A 264 5.82 19.91 -2.69
C THR A 264 7.30 20.12 -2.31
N GLN A 265 7.66 20.06 -1.04
CA GLN A 265 8.99 20.47 -0.54
C GLN A 265 10.14 19.74 -1.24
N VAL A 266 10.02 18.42 -1.45
CA VAL A 266 11.07 17.61 -2.08
C VAL A 266 11.10 17.86 -3.58
N GLU A 267 9.93 17.98 -4.22
CA GLU A 267 9.82 18.34 -5.64
C GLU A 267 10.47 19.71 -5.91
N ASP A 268 10.13 20.73 -5.12
CA ASP A 268 10.64 22.10 -5.28
C ASP A 268 12.18 22.13 -5.10
N ALA A 269 12.69 21.39 -4.12
CA ALA A 269 14.12 21.28 -3.89
C ALA A 269 14.85 20.57 -5.03
N LEU A 270 14.31 19.45 -5.55
CA LEU A 270 14.83 18.73 -6.71
C LEU A 270 14.84 19.62 -7.96
N ARG A 271 13.73 20.29 -8.24
CA ARG A 271 13.58 21.23 -9.35
C ARG A 271 14.65 22.31 -9.29
N LYS A 272 14.75 22.98 -8.15
CA LYS A 272 15.73 24.06 -7.94
C LYS A 272 17.17 23.59 -8.14
N VAL A 273 17.53 22.43 -7.57
CA VAL A 273 18.88 21.88 -7.72
C VAL A 273 19.18 21.54 -9.18
N ALA A 274 18.25 20.87 -9.87
CA ALA A 274 18.44 20.50 -11.27
C ALA A 274 18.61 21.72 -12.18
N GLU A 275 17.68 22.67 -12.09
CA GLU A 275 17.68 23.87 -12.92
C GLU A 275 18.90 24.78 -12.66
N CYS A 276 19.23 25.05 -11.40
CA CYS A 276 20.38 25.90 -11.07
C CYS A 276 21.70 25.23 -11.45
N THR A 277 21.84 23.92 -11.28
CA THR A 277 23.05 23.19 -11.68
C THR A 277 23.21 23.22 -13.20
N ALA A 278 22.17 22.97 -13.97
CA ALA A 278 22.20 23.05 -15.43
C ALA A 278 22.56 24.47 -15.91
N ALA A 279 21.94 25.48 -15.34
CA ALA A 279 22.17 26.89 -15.70
C ALA A 279 23.65 27.32 -15.45
N ALA A 280 24.28 26.80 -14.39
CA ALA A 280 25.69 27.07 -14.10
C ALA A 280 26.64 26.62 -15.21
N PHE A 281 26.23 25.65 -16.03
CA PHE A 281 27.00 25.12 -17.17
C PHE A 281 26.45 25.57 -18.52
N GLY A 282 25.48 26.49 -18.55
CA GLY A 282 24.86 27.00 -19.79
C GLY A 282 23.86 26.03 -20.43
N ALA A 283 23.42 24.99 -19.67
CA ALA A 283 22.38 24.07 -20.07
C ALA A 283 21.03 24.46 -19.46
N LYS A 284 19.97 23.77 -19.89
CA LYS A 284 18.64 23.82 -19.25
C LYS A 284 18.29 22.44 -18.68
N ALA A 285 17.70 22.40 -17.50
CA ALA A 285 17.07 21.19 -16.99
C ALA A 285 15.57 21.43 -16.77
N THR A 286 14.77 20.37 -16.96
CA THR A 286 13.33 20.36 -16.70
C THR A 286 12.99 19.13 -15.85
N LEU A 287 12.28 19.33 -14.74
CA LEU A 287 11.80 18.27 -13.87
C LEU A 287 10.33 17.96 -14.17
N SER A 288 10.05 16.70 -14.49
CA SER A 288 8.72 16.08 -14.37
C SER A 288 8.66 15.28 -13.09
N TYR A 289 7.62 15.47 -12.26
CA TYR A 289 7.47 14.81 -10.97
C TYR A 289 6.09 14.16 -10.87
N GLN A 290 6.05 12.92 -10.37
CA GLN A 290 4.83 12.13 -10.29
C GLN A 290 4.62 11.65 -8.85
N TYR A 291 3.51 12.04 -8.26
CA TYR A 291 3.02 11.54 -6.97
C TYR A 291 2.29 10.22 -7.24
N MET A 292 2.89 9.08 -6.84
CA MET A 292 2.26 7.76 -6.98
C MET A 292 1.46 7.41 -5.73
N THR A 293 2.06 7.61 -4.54
CA THR A 293 1.38 7.43 -3.24
C THR A 293 1.78 8.55 -2.29
N GLU A 294 0.90 8.91 -1.37
CA GLU A 294 1.25 9.71 -0.19
C GLU A 294 1.84 8.79 0.91
N PRO A 295 2.49 9.33 1.95
CA PRO A 295 2.92 8.51 3.07
C PRO A 295 1.72 8.02 3.90
N VAL A 296 1.77 6.79 4.38
CA VAL A 296 0.83 6.29 5.38
C VAL A 296 1.28 6.75 6.77
N ILE A 297 0.47 7.60 7.39
CA ILE A 297 0.74 8.19 8.71
C ILE A 297 -0.48 8.01 9.62
N ASN A 298 -0.36 7.20 10.65
CA ASN A 298 -1.41 7.00 11.66
C ASN A 298 -1.47 8.21 12.59
N SER A 299 -2.16 9.26 12.17
CA SER A 299 -2.23 10.54 12.89
C SER A 299 -3.49 10.70 13.76
N ASP A 300 -4.52 9.88 13.55
CA ASP A 300 -5.74 9.92 14.34
C ASP A 300 -5.57 9.15 15.66
N GLU A 301 -5.59 9.87 16.78
CA GLU A 301 -5.38 9.30 18.11
C GLU A 301 -6.52 8.36 18.54
N GLN A 302 -7.78 8.65 18.15
CA GLN A 302 -8.93 7.83 18.49
C GLN A 302 -8.86 6.49 17.75
N LEU A 303 -8.66 6.50 16.43
CA LEU A 303 -8.56 5.28 15.64
C LEU A 303 -7.36 4.43 16.08
N ASN A 304 -6.23 5.07 16.36
CA ASN A 304 -5.03 4.38 16.85
C ASN A 304 -5.30 3.66 18.19
N ARG A 305 -5.92 4.35 19.15
CA ARG A 305 -6.30 3.78 20.44
C ARG A 305 -7.29 2.64 20.30
N ILE A 306 -8.31 2.77 19.44
CA ILE A 306 -9.31 1.72 19.22
C ILE A 306 -8.64 0.48 18.62
N ALA A 307 -7.79 0.65 17.58
CA ALA A 307 -7.11 -0.47 16.93
C ALA A 307 -6.18 -1.23 17.89
N GLN A 308 -5.35 -0.50 18.65
CA GLN A 308 -4.47 -1.11 19.65
C GLN A 308 -5.27 -1.79 20.80
N THR A 309 -6.40 -1.20 21.18
CA THR A 309 -7.30 -1.79 22.19
C THR A 309 -7.93 -3.07 21.66
N ALA A 310 -8.35 -3.13 20.39
CA ALA A 310 -8.89 -4.34 19.78
C ALA A 310 -7.87 -5.50 19.84
N VAL A 311 -6.60 -5.25 19.50
CA VAL A 311 -5.53 -6.26 19.62
C VAL A 311 -5.36 -6.73 21.05
N THR A 312 -5.21 -5.81 22.00
CA THR A 312 -4.91 -6.14 23.39
C THR A 312 -6.09 -6.79 24.12
N LYS A 313 -7.31 -6.43 23.77
CA LYS A 313 -8.56 -7.00 24.28
C LYS A 313 -8.72 -8.48 23.86
N LEU A 314 -8.38 -8.79 22.61
CA LEU A 314 -8.56 -10.14 22.06
C LEU A 314 -7.39 -11.07 22.41
N TYR A 315 -6.17 -10.58 22.37
CA TYR A 315 -4.95 -11.40 22.34
C TYR A 315 -3.86 -11.03 23.34
N GLY A 316 -4.12 -10.03 24.20
CA GLY A 316 -3.14 -9.56 25.19
C GLY A 316 -2.14 -8.55 24.65
N LYS A 317 -1.44 -7.89 25.56
CA LYS A 317 -0.47 -6.83 25.21
C LYS A 317 0.75 -7.36 24.44
N GLU A 318 1.11 -8.60 24.66
CA GLU A 318 2.21 -9.30 24.01
C GLU A 318 2.00 -9.50 22.50
N SER A 319 0.75 -9.46 22.05
CA SER A 319 0.40 -9.54 20.63
C SER A 319 0.51 -8.20 19.91
N LEU A 320 0.59 -7.07 20.64
CA LEU A 320 0.78 -5.75 20.06
C LEU A 320 2.28 -5.48 19.88
N ILE A 321 2.74 -5.46 18.62
CA ILE A 321 4.13 -5.14 18.28
C ILE A 321 4.26 -3.71 17.76
N THR A 322 5.48 -3.16 17.83
CA THR A 322 5.77 -1.78 17.38
C THR A 322 6.99 -1.81 16.44
N PRO A 323 6.79 -2.14 15.16
CA PRO A 323 7.86 -2.12 14.17
C PRO A 323 8.30 -0.68 13.87
N ALA A 324 9.54 -0.55 13.37
CA ALA A 324 10.01 0.73 12.83
C ALA A 324 9.24 1.07 11.53
N PRO A 325 9.12 2.37 11.20
CA PRO A 325 8.55 2.79 9.91
C PRO A 325 9.32 2.22 8.73
N LEU A 326 8.60 1.92 7.64
CA LEU A 326 9.15 1.34 6.42
C LEU A 326 9.30 2.38 5.31
N MET A 327 10.31 2.21 4.45
CA MET A 327 10.47 3.02 3.24
C MET A 327 9.72 2.43 2.03
N GLY A 328 8.99 1.32 2.21
CA GLY A 328 7.95 0.85 1.29
C GLY A 328 6.78 1.81 1.25
N SER A 329 5.94 1.69 0.23
CA SER A 329 4.78 2.55 0.01
C SER A 329 3.50 1.73 -0.12
N GLU A 330 2.35 2.40 0.03
CA GLU A 330 1.03 1.80 -0.02
C GLU A 330 0.04 2.86 -0.53
N ASP A 331 -0.79 2.52 -1.52
CA ASP A 331 -1.73 3.47 -2.11
C ASP A 331 -3.00 3.71 -1.27
N PHE A 332 -3.19 2.91 -0.22
CA PHE A 332 -4.20 3.14 0.82
C PHE A 332 -4.16 4.57 1.36
N SER A 333 -2.97 5.19 1.38
CA SER A 333 -2.78 6.58 1.80
C SER A 333 -3.70 7.58 1.09
N TRP A 334 -4.10 7.27 -0.15
CA TRP A 334 -5.00 8.13 -0.92
C TRP A 334 -6.40 8.23 -0.33
N PHE A 335 -6.88 7.22 0.39
CA PHE A 335 -8.20 7.27 1.05
C PHE A 335 -8.28 8.38 2.11
N GLY A 336 -7.16 8.78 2.69
CA GLY A 336 -7.08 9.93 3.61
C GLY A 336 -7.05 11.30 2.93
N LYS A 337 -6.91 11.37 1.60
CA LYS A 337 -6.72 12.63 0.86
C LYS A 337 -7.89 13.60 1.00
N ASP A 338 -9.12 13.09 1.02
CA ASP A 338 -10.34 13.89 1.14
C ASP A 338 -10.77 14.09 2.60
N GLY A 339 -9.86 13.83 3.54
CA GLY A 339 -10.06 14.07 4.96
C GLY A 339 -10.77 12.95 5.71
N ILE A 340 -10.90 11.76 5.12
CA ILE A 340 -11.40 10.57 5.82
C ILE A 340 -10.31 10.12 6.81
N PRO A 341 -10.59 10.10 8.14
CA PRO A 341 -9.66 9.56 9.12
C PRO A 341 -9.37 8.10 8.83
N TYR A 342 -8.11 7.69 8.96
CA TYR A 342 -7.73 6.31 8.69
C TYR A 342 -6.77 5.74 9.73
N ILE A 343 -6.74 4.42 9.79
CA ILE A 343 -5.75 3.64 10.53
C ILE A 343 -5.23 2.50 9.64
N TYR A 344 -3.93 2.34 9.61
CA TYR A 344 -3.29 1.25 8.88
C TYR A 344 -2.33 0.47 9.79
N GLY A 345 -2.28 -0.84 9.61
CA GLY A 345 -1.47 -1.69 10.48
C GLY A 345 -0.78 -2.83 9.75
N PHE A 346 -0.02 -3.62 10.52
CA PHE A 346 0.60 -4.84 10.02
C PHE A 346 0.12 -6.06 10.80
N VAL A 347 -0.06 -7.16 10.08
CA VAL A 347 -0.23 -8.50 10.65
C VAL A 347 1.06 -9.27 10.37
N ALA A 348 1.79 -9.63 11.42
CA ALA A 348 3.02 -10.40 11.31
C ALA A 348 2.71 -11.80 10.81
N SER A 349 3.37 -12.24 9.75
CA SER A 349 3.02 -13.46 9.03
C SER A 349 4.15 -14.48 8.88
N HIS A 350 5.35 -14.19 9.42
CA HIS A 350 6.45 -15.15 9.45
C HIS A 350 6.27 -16.13 10.61
N ASN A 351 6.28 -17.43 10.31
CA ASN A 351 6.36 -18.44 11.36
C ASN A 351 7.81 -18.60 11.80
N LYS A 352 8.11 -18.24 13.05
CA LYS A 352 9.46 -18.29 13.63
C LYS A 352 10.08 -19.68 13.69
N ASP A 353 9.26 -20.73 13.54
CA ASP A 353 9.73 -22.11 13.54
C ASP A 353 10.15 -22.59 12.13
N TRP A 354 9.99 -21.75 11.09
CA TRP A 354 10.50 -22.05 9.77
C TRP A 354 12.02 -21.78 9.70
N ASP A 355 12.73 -22.65 8.97
CA ASP A 355 14.17 -22.51 8.75
C ASP A 355 14.53 -21.40 7.75
N TYR A 356 13.55 -20.68 7.21
CA TYR A 356 13.69 -19.65 6.19
C TYR A 356 12.76 -18.49 6.47
N MET A 357 13.14 -17.30 5.97
CA MET A 357 12.32 -16.10 5.97
C MET A 357 12.40 -15.47 4.56
N TYR A 358 11.26 -15.43 3.88
CA TYR A 358 11.13 -14.72 2.61
C TYR A 358 10.18 -13.54 2.81
N GLY A 359 10.65 -12.34 2.45
CA GLY A 359 9.82 -11.13 2.49
C GLY A 359 8.81 -11.10 1.36
N ASN A 360 7.86 -10.17 1.47
CA ASN A 360 6.91 -9.87 0.40
C ASN A 360 7.64 -9.63 -0.93
N HIS A 361 7.02 -9.96 -2.05
CA HIS A 361 7.51 -9.94 -3.44
C HIS A 361 8.53 -11.04 -3.80
N HIS A 362 8.91 -11.92 -2.87
CA HIS A 362 9.80 -13.03 -3.16
C HIS A 362 9.02 -14.22 -3.74
N GLU A 363 9.59 -14.93 -4.72
CA GLU A 363 8.98 -16.10 -5.39
C GLU A 363 8.67 -17.30 -4.47
N LYS A 364 9.23 -17.29 -3.26
CA LYS A 364 9.00 -18.29 -2.19
C LYS A 364 8.31 -17.70 -0.97
N TYR A 365 7.70 -16.53 -1.12
CA TYR A 365 6.94 -15.91 -0.04
C TYR A 365 5.77 -16.79 0.39
N ASP A 366 5.62 -16.99 1.69
CA ASP A 366 4.52 -17.72 2.30
C ASP A 366 4.13 -17.09 3.65
N VAL A 367 2.95 -17.40 4.12
CA VAL A 367 2.33 -16.83 5.31
C VAL A 367 1.93 -17.95 6.29
N ASP A 368 2.21 -17.73 7.55
CA ASP A 368 1.65 -18.57 8.61
C ASP A 368 0.13 -18.37 8.67
N GLU A 369 -0.62 -19.30 8.07
CA GLU A 369 -2.09 -19.23 7.98
C GLU A 369 -2.77 -19.23 9.36
N THR A 370 -2.08 -19.65 10.41
CA THR A 370 -2.66 -19.68 11.78
C THR A 370 -2.95 -18.29 12.33
N ILE A 371 -2.42 -17.22 11.71
CA ILE A 371 -2.67 -15.84 12.15
C ILE A 371 -3.90 -15.19 11.50
N LEU A 372 -4.42 -15.76 10.42
CA LEU A 372 -5.44 -15.09 9.59
C LEU A 372 -6.73 -14.82 10.36
N HIS A 373 -7.20 -15.77 11.17
CA HIS A 373 -8.37 -15.56 12.02
C HIS A 373 -8.16 -14.45 13.05
N ARG A 374 -6.90 -14.18 13.47
CA ARG A 374 -6.57 -13.07 14.38
C ARG A 374 -6.70 -11.72 13.68
N GLY A 375 -6.20 -11.61 12.43
CA GLY A 375 -6.38 -10.42 11.61
C GLY A 375 -7.85 -10.10 11.39
N ALA A 376 -8.65 -11.12 11.04
CA ALA A 376 -10.09 -10.99 10.87
C ALA A 376 -10.80 -10.56 12.16
N ALA A 377 -10.44 -11.16 13.31
CA ALA A 377 -11.02 -10.79 14.59
C ALA A 377 -10.70 -9.36 15.01
N VAL A 378 -9.46 -8.91 14.78
CA VAL A 378 -9.05 -7.53 15.13
C VAL A 378 -9.79 -6.51 14.27
N ALA A 379 -9.95 -6.75 12.97
CA ALA A 379 -10.73 -5.89 12.10
C ALA A 379 -12.22 -5.82 12.52
N ALA A 380 -12.83 -6.97 12.85
CA ALA A 380 -14.21 -7.02 13.34
C ALA A 380 -14.36 -6.30 14.69
N GLN A 381 -13.42 -6.49 15.62
CA GLN A 381 -13.44 -5.84 16.94
C GLN A 381 -13.24 -4.34 16.82
N PHE A 382 -12.31 -3.90 15.94
CA PHE A 382 -12.11 -2.48 15.65
C PHE A 382 -13.40 -1.84 15.14
N ALA A 383 -14.06 -2.44 14.15
CA ALA A 383 -15.30 -1.90 13.60
C ALA A 383 -16.41 -1.81 14.67
N ALA A 384 -16.59 -2.87 15.46
CA ALA A 384 -17.60 -2.89 16.53
C ALA A 384 -17.31 -1.85 17.63
N ASP A 385 -16.05 -1.72 18.06
CA ASP A 385 -15.66 -0.76 19.11
C ASP A 385 -15.77 0.69 18.58
N TYR A 386 -15.37 0.97 17.33
CA TYR A 386 -15.52 2.28 16.69
C TYR A 386 -16.98 2.70 16.61
N LEU A 387 -17.85 1.83 16.09
CA LEU A 387 -19.27 2.12 15.96
C LEU A 387 -19.96 2.31 17.33
N ALA A 388 -19.61 1.52 18.33
CA ALA A 388 -20.13 1.66 19.68
C ALA A 388 -19.72 2.96 20.36
N GLU A 389 -18.45 3.37 20.18
CA GLU A 389 -17.90 4.60 20.79
C GLU A 389 -18.48 5.86 20.12
N THR A 390 -18.63 5.84 18.79
CA THR A 390 -19.15 6.98 18.03
C THR A 390 -20.67 7.16 18.14
N ALA A 391 -21.41 6.09 18.45
CA ALA A 391 -22.85 6.19 18.73
C ALA A 391 -23.19 6.91 20.05
N GLN A 392 -22.20 7.16 20.92
CA GLN A 392 -22.37 7.86 22.19
C GLN A 392 -22.02 9.36 22.09
N GLN A 393 -21.53 9.81 20.94
CA GLN A 393 -21.20 11.21 20.66
C GLN A 393 -22.35 11.90 19.91
#